data_8777852e1e024f6d5e06413c4b307e76
#
_entry.id   8777852e1e024f6d5e06413c4b307e76
#
_cell.length_a   1.000
_cell.length_b   1.000
_cell.length_c   1.000
_cell.angle_alpha   90.00
_cell.angle_beta   90.00
_cell.angle_gamma   90.00
#
_symmetry.space_group_name_H-M   'P 1'
#
loop_
_entity.id
_entity.type
_entity.pdbx_description
1 polymer ?
#
loop_
_entity_poly.entity_id
_entity_poly.type
_entity_poly.pdbx_seq_one_letter_code
_entity_poly.pdbx_strand_id
1 'polypeptide(L)' 'MAIDPALLSILACPEDKGPLYYVEDEGFLYNPRLHRKYPVRDDIAVMLVGESVQADDAEHARVTGLIDQRGIKATFAPRS' A
#
# COMPACT_ATOMS: atom_id res chain seq x y z
N MET A 1 -5.65 10.49 11.33
CA MET A 1 -5.48 9.29 12.15
C MET A 1 -4.99 8.15 11.28
N ALA A 2 -4.33 7.17 11.87
CA ALA A 2 -3.75 6.06 11.14
C ALA A 2 -4.63 4.82 11.21
N ILE A 3 -4.47 3.92 10.25
CA ILE A 3 -5.13 2.60 10.30
C ILE A 3 -4.62 1.86 11.53
N ASP A 4 -5.50 1.11 12.18
CA ASP A 4 -5.14 0.28 13.33
C ASP A 4 -3.98 -0.65 12.96
N PRO A 5 -2.86 -0.64 13.72
CA PRO A 5 -1.72 -1.51 13.39
C PRO A 5 -2.06 -3.00 13.33
N ALA A 6 -3.04 -3.45 14.10
CA ALA A 6 -3.47 -4.85 14.04
C ALA A 6 -4.12 -5.17 12.69
N LEU A 7 -4.86 -4.22 12.12
CA LEU A 7 -5.44 -4.38 10.79
C LEU A 7 -4.36 -4.29 9.71
N LEU A 8 -3.41 -3.36 9.86
CA LEU A 8 -2.32 -3.22 8.90
C LEU A 8 -1.55 -4.53 8.75
N SER A 9 -1.32 -5.23 9.84
CA SER A 9 -0.51 -6.44 9.82
C SER A 9 -1.14 -7.59 9.04
N ILE A 10 -2.43 -7.50 8.71
CA ILE A 10 -3.14 -8.55 7.97
C ILE A 10 -3.64 -8.07 6.60
N LEU A 11 -3.42 -6.80 6.25
CA LEU A 11 -3.85 -6.27 4.95
C LEU A 11 -3.01 -6.85 3.82
N ALA A 12 -3.69 -7.35 2.81
CA ALA A 12 -3.04 -7.90 1.62
C ALA A 12 -3.72 -7.35 0.38
N CYS A 13 -2.99 -7.28 -0.73
CA CYS A 13 -3.58 -6.88 -2.00
C CYS A 13 -4.65 -7.89 -2.41
N PRO A 14 -5.87 -7.44 -2.78
CA PRO A 14 -6.91 -8.38 -3.18
C PRO A 14 -6.61 -9.09 -4.49
N GLU A 15 -5.66 -8.60 -5.27
CA GLU A 15 -5.34 -9.17 -6.58
C GLU A 15 -4.29 -10.28 -6.48
N ASP A 16 -3.15 -10.02 -5.82
CA ASP A 16 -2.08 -11.01 -5.72
C ASP A 16 -1.85 -11.54 -4.30
N LYS A 17 -2.63 -11.06 -3.34
CA LYS A 17 -2.57 -11.47 -1.94
C LYS A 17 -1.21 -11.25 -1.29
N GLY A 18 -0.44 -10.32 -1.84
CA GLY A 18 0.86 -9.97 -1.31
C GLY A 18 0.82 -8.78 -0.36
N PRO A 19 1.94 -8.47 0.29
CA PRO A 19 1.99 -7.35 1.24
C PRO A 19 1.88 -6.00 0.55
N LEU A 20 1.43 -5.01 1.32
CA LEU A 20 1.28 -3.63 0.86
C LEU A 20 2.14 -2.71 1.72
N TYR A 21 2.38 -1.51 1.22
CA TYR A 21 3.10 -0.47 1.96
C TYR A 21 2.15 0.69 2.21
N TYR A 22 1.96 1.03 3.49
CA TYR A 22 1.07 2.13 3.85
C TYR A 22 1.85 3.45 3.81
N VAL A 23 1.54 4.27 2.82
CA VAL A 23 2.12 5.61 2.69
C VAL A 23 1.18 6.57 3.40
N GLU A 24 1.37 6.71 4.70
CA GLU A 24 0.46 7.44 5.57
C GLU A 24 0.32 8.91 5.16
N ASP A 25 1.42 9.54 4.80
CA ASP A 25 1.43 10.96 4.42
C ASP A 25 0.58 11.26 3.20
N GLU A 26 0.42 10.30 2.31
CA GLU A 26 -0.36 10.47 1.09
C GLU A 26 -1.68 9.74 1.12
N GLY A 27 -1.93 8.95 2.17
CA GLY A 27 -3.22 8.32 2.39
C GLY A 27 -3.54 7.17 1.46
N PHE A 28 -2.57 6.32 1.15
CA PHE A 28 -2.83 5.13 0.34
C PHE A 28 -1.94 3.96 0.74
N LEU A 29 -2.38 2.77 0.32
CA LEU A 29 -1.58 1.55 0.42
C LEU A 29 -1.06 1.23 -0.98
N TYR A 30 0.22 0.91 -1.09
CA TYR A 30 0.85 0.71 -2.39
C TYR A 30 1.29 -0.74 -2.59
N ASN A 31 0.98 -1.28 -3.77
CA ASN A 31 1.45 -2.58 -4.22
C ASN A 31 2.52 -2.37 -5.30
N PRO A 32 3.82 -2.51 -4.96
CA PRO A 32 4.88 -2.26 -5.93
C PRO A 32 4.99 -3.34 -7.02
N ARG A 33 4.44 -4.51 -6.78
CA ARG A 33 4.47 -5.60 -7.77
C ARG A 33 3.53 -5.33 -8.94
N LEU A 34 2.36 -4.74 -8.64
CA LEU A 34 1.33 -4.45 -9.62
C LEU A 34 1.21 -2.95 -9.93
N HIS A 35 2.01 -2.11 -9.26
CA HIS A 35 1.95 -0.65 -9.38
C HIS A 35 0.55 -0.11 -9.10
N ARG A 36 -0.11 -0.61 -8.04
CA ARG A 36 -1.46 -0.19 -7.67
C ARG A 36 -1.47 0.53 -6.35
N LYS A 37 -2.24 1.62 -6.29
CA LYS A 37 -2.47 2.40 -5.08
C LYS A 37 -3.91 2.17 -4.63
N TYR A 38 -4.09 1.73 -3.39
CA TYR A 38 -5.41 1.53 -2.79
C TYR A 38 -5.67 2.69 -1.82
N PRO A 39 -6.72 3.50 -2.07
CA PRO A 39 -6.94 4.68 -1.23
C PRO A 39 -7.33 4.32 0.20
N VAL A 40 -6.93 5.17 1.14
CA VAL A 40 -7.36 5.07 2.53
C VAL A 40 -8.20 6.31 2.82
N ARG A 41 -9.48 6.12 3.13
CA ARG A 41 -10.41 7.21 3.40
C ARG A 41 -10.97 7.06 4.80
N ASP A 42 -10.87 8.12 5.61
CA ASP A 42 -11.36 8.11 7.00
C ASP A 42 -10.83 6.91 7.78
N ASP A 43 -9.54 6.62 7.63
CA ASP A 43 -8.84 5.49 8.25
C ASP A 43 -9.36 4.13 7.81
N ILE A 44 -10.10 4.09 6.70
CA ILE A 44 -10.62 2.85 6.13
C ILE A 44 -9.89 2.57 4.82
N ALA A 45 -9.24 1.41 4.76
CA ALA A 45 -8.55 0.99 3.54
C ALA A 45 -9.59 0.49 2.53
N VAL A 46 -9.64 1.14 1.37
CA VAL A 46 -10.55 0.73 0.30
C VAL A 46 -9.83 -0.30 -0.57
N MET A 47 -10.03 -1.56 -0.25
CA MET A 47 -9.30 -2.68 -0.87
C MET A 47 -10.08 -3.29 -2.04
N LEU A 48 -10.54 -2.41 -2.93
CA LEU A 48 -11.27 -2.82 -4.14
C LEU A 48 -10.42 -2.51 -5.36
N VAL A 49 -10.17 -3.51 -6.20
CA VAL A 49 -9.36 -3.33 -7.40
C VAL A 49 -9.96 -2.23 -8.29
N GLY A 50 -11.29 -2.16 -8.38
CA GLY A 50 -11.97 -1.14 -9.17
C GLY A 50 -11.78 0.27 -8.64
N GLU A 51 -11.43 0.44 -7.37
CA GLU A 51 -11.16 1.74 -6.77
C GLU A 51 -9.66 2.06 -6.73
N SER A 52 -8.82 1.10 -7.08
CA SER A 52 -7.37 1.30 -7.08
C SER A 52 -6.94 2.19 -8.25
N VAL A 53 -5.82 2.86 -8.07
CA VAL A 53 -5.23 3.72 -9.09
C VAL A 53 -3.95 3.07 -9.59
N GLN A 54 -3.85 2.91 -10.90
CA GLN A 54 -2.63 2.37 -11.51
C GLN A 54 -1.54 3.45 -11.54
N ALA A 55 -0.38 3.15 -10.96
CA ALA A 55 0.76 4.04 -11.00
C ALA A 55 1.57 3.79 -12.27
N ASP A 56 2.00 4.87 -12.95
CA ASP A 56 2.93 4.73 -14.07
C ASP A 56 4.35 4.54 -13.53
N ASP A 57 5.32 4.39 -14.44
CA ASP A 57 6.71 4.14 -14.04
C ASP A 57 7.30 5.27 -13.22
N ALA A 58 6.98 6.52 -13.55
CA ALA A 58 7.47 7.68 -12.81
C ALA A 58 6.88 7.72 -11.39
N GLU A 59 5.59 7.45 -11.28
CA GLU A 59 4.93 7.42 -9.97
C GLU A 59 5.41 6.24 -9.13
N HIS A 60 5.62 5.10 -9.76
CA HIS A 60 6.19 3.93 -9.09
C HIS A 60 7.56 4.26 -8.49
N ALA A 61 8.43 4.89 -9.27
CA ALA A 61 9.75 5.28 -8.79
C ALA A 61 9.65 6.26 -7.63
N ARG A 62 8.75 7.25 -7.72
CA ARG A 62 8.54 8.23 -6.66
C ARG A 62 8.08 7.56 -5.37
N VAL A 63 7.08 6.69 -5.46
CA VAL A 63 6.50 6.04 -4.28
C VAL A 63 7.46 5.05 -3.65
N THR A 64 8.16 4.25 -4.46
CA THR A 64 9.14 3.31 -3.92
C THR A 64 10.31 4.04 -3.29
N GLY A 65 10.68 5.20 -3.83
CA GLY A 65 11.68 6.06 -3.22
C GLY A 65 11.25 6.57 -1.86
N LEU A 66 9.98 6.97 -1.71
CA LEU A 66 9.43 7.39 -0.43
C LEU A 66 9.42 6.25 0.58
N ILE A 67 9.03 5.06 0.16
CA ILE A 67 9.00 3.87 1.01
C ILE A 67 10.39 3.60 1.56
N ASP A 68 11.39 3.63 0.70
CA ASP A 68 12.77 3.38 1.08
C ASP A 68 13.31 4.48 1.99
N GLN A 69 13.09 5.73 1.62
CA GLN A 69 13.58 6.89 2.35
C GLN A 69 13.00 6.98 3.76
N ARG A 70 11.74 6.63 3.93
CA ARG A 70 11.05 6.70 5.21
C ARG A 70 11.11 5.41 6.00
N GLY A 71 11.68 4.35 5.42
CA GLY A 71 11.76 3.06 6.07
C GLY A 71 10.39 2.43 6.31
N ILE A 72 9.44 2.65 5.40
CA ILE A 72 8.11 2.08 5.52
C ILE A 72 8.19 0.56 5.36
N LYS A 73 7.58 -0.15 6.29
CA LYS A 73 7.58 -1.61 6.26
C LYS A 73 6.32 -2.14 5.60
N ALA A 74 6.44 -3.31 4.99
CA ALA A 74 5.28 -3.99 4.41
C ALA A 74 4.28 -4.36 5.51
N THR A 75 3.01 -4.53 5.12
CA THR A 75 1.96 -4.90 6.06
C THR A 75 2.24 -6.22 6.75
N PHE A 76 2.87 -7.16 6.02
CA PHE A 76 3.34 -8.41 6.61
C PHE A 76 4.54 -8.91 5.79
N ALA A 77 5.33 -9.81 6.37
CA ALA A 77 6.45 -10.40 5.64
C ALA A 77 5.93 -11.55 4.77
N PRO A 78 6.21 -11.54 3.45
CA PRO A 78 5.78 -12.64 2.60
C PRO A 78 6.53 -13.92 2.98
N ARG A 79 5.85 -15.04 2.86
CA ARG A 79 6.50 -16.33 3.04
C ARG A 79 7.26 -16.69 1.77
N SER A 80 8.48 -17.08 1.96
CA SER A 80 9.31 -17.56 0.85
C SER A 80 9.01 -19.02 0.52
#